data_7719e89654137f373c348d883c51092e
#
_entry.id   7719e89654137f373c348d883c51092e
#
_cell.length_a   1.000
_cell.length_b   1.000
_cell.length_c   1.000
_cell.angle_alpha   90.00
_cell.angle_beta   90.00
_cell.angle_gamma   90.00
#
_symmetry.space_group_name_H-M   'P 1'
#
loop_
_entity.id
_entity.type
_entity.pdbx_description
1 polymer ?
#
loop_
_entity_poly.entity_id
_entity_poly.type
_entity_poly.pdbx_seq_one_letter_code
_entity_poly.pdbx_strand_id
1 'polypeptide(L)' 'MKPTPKLRFVERNEPVILKGEEFDNWKRVLQQWYEWDVTYPTQSGEWRDVPLEKENE' A
#
# COMPACT_ATOMS: atom_id res chain seq x y z
N MET A 1 -12.32 -11.84 -3.39
CA MET A 1 -10.88 -11.60 -3.56
C MET A 1 -10.09 -12.48 -2.61
N LYS A 2 -9.02 -13.02 -3.11
CA LYS A 2 -8.17 -13.91 -2.33
C LYS A 2 -6.84 -13.23 -2.07
N PRO A 3 -6.35 -13.19 -0.84
CA PRO A 3 -5.01 -12.73 -0.57
C PRO A 3 -3.99 -13.74 -1.11
N THR A 4 -2.87 -13.24 -1.60
CA THR A 4 -1.78 -14.08 -2.09
C THR A 4 -0.51 -13.78 -1.30
N PRO A 5 0.50 -14.67 -1.37
CA PRO A 5 1.76 -14.39 -0.70
C PRO A 5 2.65 -13.38 -1.42
N LYS A 6 2.19 -12.80 -2.52
CA LYS A 6 2.97 -11.80 -3.24
C LYS A 6 2.95 -10.49 -2.48
N LEU A 7 4.12 -9.98 -2.18
CA LEU A 7 4.30 -8.73 -1.44
C LEU A 7 5.28 -7.84 -2.20
N ARG A 8 5.12 -6.53 -2.00
CA ARG A 8 6.07 -5.56 -2.51
C ARG A 8 6.12 -4.33 -1.62
N PHE A 9 7.23 -3.61 -1.66
CA PHE A 9 7.31 -2.29 -1.06
C PHE A 9 7.25 -1.24 -2.15
N VAL A 10 6.49 -0.18 -1.88
CA VAL A 10 6.46 1.00 -2.73
C VAL A 10 6.81 2.22 -1.88
N GLU A 11 7.43 3.21 -2.51
CA GLU A 11 7.68 4.47 -1.84
C GLU A 11 6.58 5.44 -2.20
N ARG A 12 6.05 6.10 -1.19
CA ARG A 12 4.96 7.06 -1.36
C ARG A 12 5.29 8.33 -0.64
N ASN A 13 5.09 9.45 -1.33
CA ASN A 13 5.27 10.75 -0.71
C ASN A 13 3.94 11.20 -0.10
N GLU A 14 3.94 11.38 1.21
CA GLU A 14 2.80 11.96 1.92
C GLU A 14 3.25 13.29 2.50
N PRO A 15 3.14 14.38 1.74
CA PRO A 15 3.63 15.67 2.21
C PRO A 15 2.90 16.13 3.45
N VAL A 16 3.66 16.72 4.37
CA VAL A 16 3.11 17.28 5.60
C VAL A 16 3.30 18.78 5.61
N ILE A 17 2.35 19.48 6.17
CA ILE A 17 2.40 20.93 6.30
C ILE A 17 2.68 21.27 7.75
N LEU A 18 3.80 21.96 7.97
CA LEU A 18 4.22 22.42 9.29
C LEU A 18 4.50 23.91 9.21
N LYS A 19 3.85 24.69 10.07
CA LYS A 19 4.02 26.13 10.12
C LYS A 19 3.83 26.82 8.77
N GLY A 20 2.87 26.32 7.97
CA GLY A 20 2.60 26.87 6.66
C GLY A 20 3.54 26.45 5.55
N GLU A 21 4.51 25.60 5.83
CA GLU A 21 5.43 25.08 4.83
C GLU A 21 5.17 23.60 4.56
N GLU A 22 5.31 23.23 3.30
CA GLU A 22 5.11 21.86 2.88
C GLU A 22 6.46 21.13 2.85
N PHE A 23 6.53 19.99 3.49
CA PHE A 23 7.70 19.15 3.50
C PHE A 23 7.38 17.80 2.91
N ASP A 24 8.31 17.26 2.13
CA ASP A 24 8.19 15.92 1.61
C ASP A 24 8.35 14.91 2.74
N ASN A 25 7.52 13.89 2.70
CA ASN A 25 7.59 12.81 3.68
C ASN A 25 7.44 11.48 2.95
N TRP A 26 8.57 10.91 2.55
CA TRP A 26 8.58 9.65 1.83
C TRP A 26 8.46 8.48 2.79
N LYS A 27 7.48 7.64 2.52
CA LYS A 27 7.23 6.44 3.32
C LYS A 27 7.33 5.21 2.46
N ARG A 28 7.80 4.15 3.08
CA ARG A 28 7.78 2.83 2.46
C ARG A 28 6.51 2.12 2.90
N VAL A 29 5.72 1.69 1.93
CA VAL A 29 4.44 1.04 2.17
C VAL A 29 4.52 -0.40 1.68
N LEU A 30 4.13 -1.35 2.52
CA LEU A 30 4.03 -2.74 2.14
C LEU A 30 2.68 -2.97 1.48
N GLN A 31 2.70 -3.60 0.31
CA GLN A 31 1.49 -3.96 -0.41
C GLN A 31 1.43 -5.46 -0.63
N GLN A 32 0.21 -5.97 -0.66
CA GLN A 32 -0.06 -7.37 -0.90
C GLN A 32 -0.95 -7.48 -2.13
N TRP A 33 -0.66 -8.49 -2.95
CA TRP A 33 -1.46 -8.78 -4.14
C TRP A 33 -2.69 -9.58 -3.75
N TYR A 34 -3.85 -9.10 -4.17
CA TYR A 34 -5.13 -9.79 -4.01
C TYR A 34 -5.65 -10.21 -5.37
N GLU A 35 -5.95 -11.48 -5.53
CA GLU A 35 -6.52 -12.01 -6.77
C GLU A 35 -8.03 -11.92 -6.74
N TRP A 36 -8.60 -11.54 -7.87
CA TRP A 36 -10.04 -11.56 -8.04
C TRP A 36 -10.56 -12.97 -8.18
N ASP A 37 -11.79 -13.20 -7.73
CA ASP A 37 -12.43 -14.52 -7.86
C ASP A 37 -12.78 -14.86 -9.29
N VAL A 38 -12.93 -13.84 -10.13
CA VAL A 38 -13.23 -13.98 -11.55
C VAL A 38 -12.00 -13.65 -12.35
N THR A 39 -11.67 -14.51 -13.31
CA THR A 39 -10.53 -14.29 -14.17
C THR A 39 -10.91 -13.43 -15.36
N TYR A 40 -10.25 -12.30 -15.50
CA TYR A 40 -10.38 -11.43 -16.65
C TYR A 40 -9.15 -11.56 -17.53
N PRO A 41 -9.31 -11.39 -18.85
CA PRO A 41 -8.19 -11.57 -19.77
C PRO A 41 -7.02 -10.62 -19.52
N THR A 42 -7.30 -9.43 -19.01
CA THR A 42 -6.29 -8.37 -18.90
C THR A 42 -5.91 -8.01 -17.48
N GLN A 43 -6.66 -8.46 -16.49
CA GLN A 43 -6.42 -8.05 -15.12
C GLN A 43 -6.95 -9.10 -14.17
N SER A 44 -6.08 -9.60 -13.30
CA SER A 44 -6.41 -10.70 -12.41
C SER A 44 -6.44 -10.32 -10.93
N GLY A 45 -6.18 -9.09 -10.58
CA GLY A 45 -6.18 -8.69 -9.20
C GLY A 45 -5.75 -7.23 -9.00
N GLU A 46 -5.42 -6.92 -7.76
CA GLU A 46 -4.98 -5.57 -7.42
C GLU A 46 -4.01 -5.60 -6.24
N TRP A 47 -3.20 -4.56 -6.15
CA TRP A 47 -2.33 -4.34 -5.01
C TRP A 47 -3.06 -3.55 -3.95
N ARG A 48 -2.96 -3.98 -2.70
CA ARG A 48 -3.56 -3.29 -1.57
C ARG A 48 -2.52 -3.05 -0.49
N ASP A 49 -2.62 -1.93 0.17
CA ASP A 49 -1.78 -1.61 1.29
C ASP A 49 -2.05 -2.58 2.44
N VAL A 50 -0.99 -3.10 3.04
CA VAL A 50 -1.10 -3.94 4.22
C VAL A 50 -1.12 -3.02 5.44
N PRO A 51 -2.19 -3.06 6.24
CA PRO A 51 -2.20 -2.26 7.45
C PRO A 51 -1.14 -2.74 8.43
N LEU A 52 -0.35 -1.81 8.92
CA LEU A 52 0.65 -2.08 9.93
C LEU A 52 0.06 -1.72 11.28
N GLU A 53 -0.05 -2.71 12.15
CA GLU A 53 -0.46 -2.45 13.51
C GLU A 53 0.72 -1.89 14.27
N LYS A 54 0.52 -0.74 14.89
CA LYS A 54 1.48 -0.25 15.84
C LYS A 54 1.20 -0.90 17.17
N GLU A 55 2.21 -1.48 17.75
CA GLU A 55 2.10 -1.90 19.12
C GLU A 55 2.00 -0.66 19.99
N ASN A 56 0.95 -0.59 20.76
CA ASN A 56 0.81 0.46 21.75
C ASN A 56 1.63 0.10 22.97
N GLU A 57 2.49 0.96 23.27
CA GLU A 57 3.36 0.80 24.42
C GLU A 57 3.00 1.72 25.54
#